data_5a08068820f7f2ebb602f2b502377a6d
#
_entry.id   5a08068820f7f2ebb602f2b502377a6d
#
_cell.length_a   1.000
_cell.length_b   1.000
_cell.length_c   1.000
_cell.angle_alpha   90.00
_cell.angle_beta   90.00
_cell.angle_gamma   90.00
#
_symmetry.space_group_name_H-M   'P 1'
#
loop_
_entity.id
_entity.type
_entity.pdbx_description
1 polymer ?
#
loop_
_entity_poly.entity_id
_entity_poly.type
_entity_poly.pdbx_seq_one_letter_code
_entity_poly.pdbx_strand_id
1 'polypeptide(L)'
;MVVNAQAVDNRAGTLAAGGTITAKASNALNNDGGLVEAGGHLDMQADSLSNAGGRLRALGSGGESRFAIGTALNNDGGVLEVASAALTFDTPALSNRGGVVRHLGSAGLNLDMDLLGQAGGEFITNSAVSLSAEEWVNNSLLQAASILSLIHI
;
A
#
# COMPACT_ATOMS: atom_id res chain seq x y z
N MET A 1 2.24 -13.68 -12.17
CA MET A 1 3.48 -13.15 -12.81
C MET A 1 4.55 -13.00 -11.75
N VAL A 2 5.78 -13.36 -12.06
CA VAL A 2 6.92 -13.13 -11.16
C VAL A 2 7.94 -12.26 -11.89
N VAL A 3 8.38 -11.20 -11.25
CA VAL A 3 9.43 -10.29 -11.71
C VAL A 3 10.53 -10.29 -10.66
N ASN A 4 11.74 -10.70 -11.02
CA ASN A 4 12.93 -10.62 -10.17
C ASN A 4 13.99 -9.82 -10.90
N ALA A 5 14.39 -8.69 -10.35
CA ALA A 5 15.33 -7.77 -10.99
C ALA A 5 16.15 -7.00 -9.95
N GLN A 6 17.22 -6.35 -10.39
CA GLN A 6 17.93 -5.39 -9.54
C GLN A 6 17.09 -4.11 -9.36
N ALA A 7 16.44 -3.65 -10.43
CA ALA A 7 15.49 -2.57 -10.39
C ALA A 7 14.35 -2.83 -11.38
N VAL A 8 13.16 -2.34 -11.08
CA VAL A 8 12.00 -2.40 -11.96
C VAL A 8 11.58 -0.98 -12.31
N ASP A 9 11.56 -0.66 -13.59
CA ASP A 9 11.09 0.62 -14.11
C ASP A 9 9.83 0.40 -14.96
N ASN A 10 8.68 0.77 -14.41
CA ASN A 10 7.37 0.72 -15.06
C ASN A 10 6.76 2.13 -15.19
N ARG A 11 7.58 3.17 -15.24
CA ARG A 11 7.11 4.54 -15.41
C ARG A 11 6.28 4.69 -16.68
N ALA A 12 5.04 5.20 -16.53
CA ALA A 12 4.05 5.31 -17.60
C ALA A 12 3.79 3.99 -18.35
N GLY A 13 4.27 2.86 -17.81
CA GLY A 13 4.11 1.52 -18.37
C GLY A 13 2.92 0.77 -17.77
N THR A 14 2.74 -0.47 -18.21
CA THR A 14 1.71 -1.37 -17.67
C THR A 14 2.29 -2.75 -17.41
N LEU A 15 2.17 -3.21 -16.17
CA LEU A 15 2.35 -4.60 -15.77
C LEU A 15 1.00 -5.17 -15.37
N ALA A 16 0.51 -6.17 -16.08
CA ALA A 16 -0.79 -6.79 -15.80
C ALA A 16 -0.72 -8.32 -15.79
N ALA A 17 -1.43 -8.94 -14.86
CA ALA A 17 -1.57 -10.38 -14.76
C ALA A 17 -2.96 -10.79 -14.26
N GLY A 18 -3.53 -11.86 -14.81
CA GLY A 18 -4.82 -12.41 -14.35
C GLY A 18 -4.78 -13.06 -12.96
N GLY A 19 -3.61 -13.34 -12.42
CA GLY A 19 -3.39 -13.86 -11.07
C GLY A 19 -2.53 -12.91 -10.25
N THR A 20 -1.80 -13.44 -9.26
CA THR A 20 -0.88 -12.68 -8.42
C THR A 20 0.29 -12.10 -9.22
N ILE A 21 0.71 -10.91 -8.86
CA ILE A 21 2.00 -10.34 -9.25
C ILE A 21 2.92 -10.35 -8.03
N THR A 22 4.04 -11.05 -8.16
CA THR A 22 5.16 -10.99 -7.21
C THR A 22 6.30 -10.23 -7.89
N ALA A 23 6.63 -9.06 -7.38
CA ALA A 23 7.72 -8.24 -7.89
C ALA A 23 8.78 -8.06 -6.80
N LYS A 24 10.00 -8.55 -7.07
CA LYS A 24 11.15 -8.43 -6.18
C LYS A 24 12.26 -7.66 -6.86
N ALA A 25 12.56 -6.49 -6.33
CA ALA A 25 13.67 -5.66 -6.74
C ALA A 25 14.68 -5.52 -5.60
N SER A 26 15.97 -5.76 -5.85
CA SER A 26 16.98 -5.53 -4.80
C SER A 26 17.23 -4.06 -4.51
N ASN A 27 16.89 -3.18 -5.45
CA ASN A 27 16.98 -1.73 -5.31
C ASN A 27 15.57 -1.11 -5.40
N ALA A 28 15.25 -0.39 -6.46
CA ALA A 28 14.04 0.38 -6.60
C ALA A 28 13.00 -0.30 -7.50
N LEU A 29 11.73 -0.13 -7.14
CA LEU A 29 10.59 -0.35 -8.01
C LEU A 29 9.94 1.02 -8.28
N ASN A 30 9.90 1.43 -9.55
CA ASN A 30 9.30 2.69 -9.96
C ASN A 30 8.08 2.45 -10.86
N ASN A 31 6.91 2.92 -10.40
CA ASN A 31 5.64 2.87 -11.11
C ASN A 31 5.02 4.27 -11.30
N ASP A 32 5.85 5.32 -11.35
CA ASP A 32 5.35 6.68 -11.46
C ASP A 32 4.53 6.88 -12.75
N GLY A 33 3.27 7.29 -12.60
CA GLY A 33 2.32 7.41 -13.70
C GLY A 33 2.00 6.09 -14.41
N GLY A 34 2.51 4.96 -13.93
CA GLY A 34 2.30 3.63 -14.51
C GLY A 34 1.13 2.87 -13.89
N LEU A 35 0.86 1.69 -14.42
CA LEU A 35 -0.15 0.76 -13.91
C LEU A 35 0.49 -0.59 -13.58
N VAL A 36 0.25 -1.08 -12.37
CA VAL A 36 0.44 -2.49 -12.01
C VAL A 36 -0.92 -3.06 -11.61
N GLU A 37 -1.39 -4.10 -12.30
CA GLU A 37 -2.69 -4.70 -12.03
C GLU A 37 -2.61 -6.22 -11.93
N ALA A 38 -2.96 -6.75 -10.78
CA ALA A 38 -3.08 -8.17 -10.49
C ALA A 38 -4.54 -8.59 -10.37
N GLY A 39 -4.97 -9.60 -11.10
CA GLY A 39 -6.28 -10.24 -10.88
C GLY A 39 -6.36 -11.01 -9.56
N GLY A 40 -5.23 -11.34 -8.95
CA GLY A 40 -5.08 -11.85 -7.59
C GLY A 40 -4.64 -10.75 -6.63
N HIS A 41 -3.55 -10.98 -5.91
CA HIS A 41 -2.95 -10.03 -4.97
C HIS A 41 -1.58 -9.54 -5.44
N LEU A 42 -1.08 -8.49 -4.79
CA LEU A 42 0.25 -7.91 -5.02
C LEU A 42 1.19 -8.32 -3.89
N ASP A 43 2.36 -8.86 -4.25
CA ASP A 43 3.48 -9.10 -3.35
C ASP A 43 4.68 -8.31 -3.87
N MET A 44 4.93 -7.16 -3.25
CA MET A 44 5.94 -6.20 -3.67
C MET A 44 7.07 -6.14 -2.65
N GLN A 45 8.27 -6.44 -3.09
CA GLN A 45 9.47 -6.34 -2.27
C GLN A 45 10.53 -5.50 -3.00
N ALA A 46 10.99 -4.43 -2.36
CA ALA A 46 12.03 -3.56 -2.90
C ALA A 46 12.75 -2.82 -1.76
N ASP A 47 13.91 -2.23 -2.05
CA ASP A 47 14.50 -1.25 -1.13
C ASP A 47 13.65 0.02 -1.08
N SER A 48 13.20 0.52 -2.24
CA SER A 48 12.25 1.63 -2.32
C SER A 48 11.18 1.37 -3.37
N LEU A 49 9.97 1.92 -3.15
CA LEU A 49 8.87 1.88 -4.11
C LEU A 49 8.32 3.27 -4.34
N SER A 50 8.24 3.68 -5.61
CA SER A 50 7.55 4.90 -6.02
C SER A 50 6.35 4.56 -6.91
N ASN A 51 5.19 5.11 -6.55
CA ASN A 51 3.93 5.06 -7.28
C ASN A 51 3.34 6.48 -7.44
N ALA A 52 4.20 7.49 -7.59
CA ALA A 52 3.75 8.86 -7.70
C ALA A 52 2.86 9.06 -8.95
N GLY A 53 1.60 9.47 -8.73
CA GLY A 53 0.61 9.59 -9.80
C GLY A 53 0.29 8.27 -10.53
N GLY A 54 0.84 7.15 -10.09
CA GLY A 54 0.62 5.82 -10.67
C GLY A 54 -0.54 5.06 -10.03
N ARG A 55 -0.75 3.81 -10.45
CA ARG A 55 -1.78 2.92 -9.92
C ARG A 55 -1.21 1.55 -9.62
N LEU A 56 -1.49 1.06 -8.42
CA LEU A 56 -1.26 -0.32 -7.99
C LEU A 56 -2.62 -0.93 -7.63
N ARG A 57 -3.00 -2.02 -8.30
CA ARG A 57 -4.32 -2.64 -8.12
C ARG A 57 -4.20 -4.14 -7.90
N ALA A 58 -4.86 -4.64 -6.86
CA ALA A 58 -5.10 -6.05 -6.61
C ALA A 58 -6.60 -6.32 -6.58
N LEU A 59 -7.11 -7.09 -7.53
CA LEU A 59 -8.54 -7.28 -7.76
C LEU A 59 -9.10 -8.54 -7.08
N GLY A 60 -8.23 -9.48 -6.69
CA GLY A 60 -8.64 -10.72 -6.02
C GLY A 60 -9.01 -10.47 -4.56
N SER A 61 -10.15 -11.03 -4.13
CA SER A 61 -10.68 -10.86 -2.76
C SER A 61 -10.06 -11.78 -1.71
N GLY A 62 -9.25 -12.76 -2.12
CA GLY A 62 -8.58 -13.70 -1.21
C GLY A 62 -7.14 -13.30 -0.91
N GLY A 63 -6.55 -13.92 0.11
CA GLY A 63 -5.15 -13.76 0.44
C GLY A 63 -4.79 -12.37 0.98
N GLU A 64 -3.51 -12.05 0.91
CA GLU A 64 -2.94 -10.81 1.39
C GLU A 64 -2.15 -10.12 0.27
N SER A 65 -2.34 -8.82 0.13
CA SER A 65 -1.40 -7.98 -0.60
C SER A 65 -0.39 -7.38 0.38
N ARG A 66 0.89 -7.49 0.05
CA ARG A 66 1.98 -7.07 0.92
C ARG A 66 2.95 -6.16 0.19
N PHE A 67 3.35 -5.11 0.87
CA PHE A 67 4.38 -4.17 0.45
C PHE A 67 5.51 -4.18 1.49
N ALA A 68 6.57 -4.97 1.22
CA ALA A 68 7.75 -5.06 2.05
C ALA A 68 8.86 -4.16 1.46
N ILE A 69 8.94 -2.94 1.96
CA ILE A 69 9.80 -1.88 1.41
C ILE A 69 10.83 -1.46 2.44
N GLY A 70 12.12 -1.57 2.08
CA GLY A 70 13.23 -1.40 3.02
C GLY A 70 13.45 0.03 3.50
N THR A 71 13.14 1.04 2.71
CA THR A 71 13.41 2.45 3.06
C THR A 71 12.16 3.32 3.01
N ALA A 72 11.49 3.43 1.86
CA ALA A 72 10.33 4.29 1.72
C ALA A 72 9.39 3.85 0.60
N LEU A 73 8.08 3.98 0.87
CA LEU A 73 7.02 3.86 -0.12
C LEU A 73 6.45 5.26 -0.40
N ASN A 74 6.47 5.68 -1.66
CA ASN A 74 5.87 6.93 -2.12
C ASN A 74 4.63 6.63 -2.96
N ASN A 75 3.46 7.11 -2.51
CA ASN A 75 2.19 7.06 -3.24
C ASN A 75 1.60 8.47 -3.45
N ASP A 76 2.45 9.50 -3.53
CA ASP A 76 1.99 10.88 -3.68
C ASP A 76 1.20 11.06 -4.98
N GLY A 77 -0.05 11.53 -4.88
CA GLY A 77 -0.98 11.64 -6.01
C GLY A 77 -1.33 10.30 -6.67
N GLY A 78 -0.83 9.19 -6.16
CA GLY A 78 -1.07 7.84 -6.69
C GLY A 78 -2.31 7.18 -6.11
N VAL A 79 -2.70 6.05 -6.69
CA VAL A 79 -3.81 5.22 -6.21
C VAL A 79 -3.31 3.81 -5.95
N LEU A 80 -3.55 3.33 -4.74
CA LEU A 80 -3.35 1.96 -4.34
C LEU A 80 -4.72 1.37 -3.97
N GLU A 81 -5.22 0.45 -4.79
CA GLU A 81 -6.54 -0.17 -4.61
C GLU A 81 -6.40 -1.68 -4.48
N VAL A 82 -6.79 -2.22 -3.34
CA VAL A 82 -6.58 -3.62 -2.98
C VAL A 82 -7.88 -4.24 -2.50
N ALA A 83 -8.34 -5.27 -3.22
CA ALA A 83 -9.49 -6.09 -2.83
C ALA A 83 -9.10 -7.34 -2.01
N SER A 84 -7.81 -7.67 -1.90
CA SER A 84 -7.32 -8.80 -1.09
C SER A 84 -7.88 -8.75 0.32
N ALA A 85 -8.08 -9.91 0.94
CA ALA A 85 -8.65 -9.99 2.28
C ALA A 85 -7.89 -9.10 3.29
N ALA A 86 -6.55 -9.13 3.24
CA ALA A 86 -5.69 -8.26 4.04
C ALA A 86 -4.75 -7.42 3.15
N LEU A 87 -4.38 -6.25 3.68
CA LEU A 87 -3.35 -5.37 3.11
C LEU A 87 -2.35 -5.03 4.20
N THR A 88 -1.07 -5.31 3.95
CA THR A 88 0.02 -5.04 4.89
C THR A 88 1.09 -4.16 4.27
N PHE A 89 1.42 -3.11 4.99
CA PHE A 89 2.59 -2.29 4.72
C PHE A 89 3.68 -2.59 5.75
N ASP A 90 4.84 -3.00 5.26
CA ASP A 90 6.04 -3.26 6.03
C ASP A 90 7.13 -2.33 5.46
N THR A 91 7.13 -1.09 5.95
CA THR A 91 8.01 -0.03 5.47
C THR A 91 8.27 0.98 6.60
N PRO A 92 9.51 1.50 6.72
CA PRO A 92 9.80 2.51 7.75
C PRO A 92 9.25 3.91 7.42
N ALA A 93 8.90 4.17 6.15
CA ALA A 93 8.35 5.46 5.75
C ALA A 93 7.30 5.30 4.64
N LEU A 94 6.21 6.06 4.74
CA LEU A 94 5.12 6.10 3.77
C LEU A 94 4.74 7.56 3.51
N SER A 95 4.72 7.96 2.24
CA SER A 95 4.15 9.23 1.79
C SER A 95 2.93 8.94 0.90
N ASN A 96 1.80 9.62 1.18
CA ASN A 96 0.54 9.47 0.43
C ASN A 96 -0.13 10.82 0.20
N ARG A 97 0.63 11.91 0.08
CA ARG A 97 0.11 13.27 -0.07
C ARG A 97 -0.70 13.40 -1.36
N GLY A 98 -1.98 13.77 -1.23
CA GLY A 98 -2.91 13.81 -2.36
C GLY A 98 -3.15 12.46 -3.03
N GLY A 99 -2.64 11.37 -2.45
CA GLY A 99 -2.86 10.01 -2.90
C GLY A 99 -3.99 9.32 -2.14
N VAL A 100 -4.37 8.14 -2.62
CA VAL A 100 -5.45 7.33 -2.05
C VAL A 100 -4.96 5.89 -1.86
N VAL A 101 -5.11 5.38 -0.65
CA VAL A 101 -5.01 3.95 -0.33
C VAL A 101 -6.41 3.44 -0.03
N ARG A 102 -6.92 2.53 -0.87
CA ARG A 102 -8.23 1.91 -0.72
C ARG A 102 -8.10 0.41 -0.54
N HIS A 103 -8.52 -0.08 0.61
CA HIS A 103 -8.58 -1.49 0.94
C HIS A 103 -10.02 -1.95 1.04
N LEU A 104 -10.43 -2.87 0.16
CA LEU A 104 -11.81 -3.37 0.04
C LEU A 104 -12.01 -4.70 0.75
N GLY A 105 -10.94 -5.32 1.24
CA GLY A 105 -10.97 -6.59 1.96
C GLY A 105 -11.53 -6.47 3.37
N SER A 106 -11.77 -7.61 4.01
CA SER A 106 -12.44 -7.70 5.31
C SER A 106 -11.55 -8.17 6.46
N ALA A 107 -10.32 -8.60 6.18
CA ALA A 107 -9.44 -9.20 7.20
C ALA A 107 -8.48 -8.20 7.86
N GLY A 108 -8.33 -7.00 7.35
CA GLY A 108 -7.59 -5.93 8.00
C GLY A 108 -6.68 -5.12 7.08
N LEU A 109 -6.51 -3.86 7.43
CA LEU A 109 -5.46 -2.99 6.95
C LEU A 109 -4.40 -2.91 8.05
N ASN A 110 -3.23 -3.49 7.79
CA ASN A 110 -2.10 -3.50 8.71
C ASN A 110 -1.13 -2.38 8.35
N LEU A 111 -1.18 -1.33 9.11
CA LEU A 111 -0.39 -0.13 8.94
C LEU A 111 0.00 0.39 10.32
N ASP A 112 1.28 0.70 10.47
CA ASP A 112 1.79 1.35 11.67
C ASP A 112 1.14 2.73 11.85
N MET A 113 0.82 3.09 13.10
CA MET A 113 0.19 4.37 13.40
C MET A 113 1.06 5.57 13.10
N ASP A 114 2.36 5.45 13.35
CA ASP A 114 3.30 6.52 13.05
C ASP A 114 3.34 6.77 11.55
N LEU A 115 3.31 5.72 10.75
CA LEU A 115 3.20 5.82 9.28
C LEU A 115 1.88 6.45 8.86
N LEU A 116 0.77 6.03 9.43
CA LEU A 116 -0.55 6.59 9.12
C LEU A 116 -0.63 8.08 9.48
N GLY A 117 -0.10 8.46 10.64
CA GLY A 117 -0.10 9.84 11.11
C GLY A 117 0.72 10.80 10.25
N GLN A 118 1.73 10.32 9.55
CA GLN A 118 2.67 11.11 8.75
C GLN A 118 2.42 11.04 7.25
N ALA A 119 1.69 10.03 6.78
CA ALA A 119 1.56 9.73 5.36
C ALA A 119 0.82 10.81 4.56
N GLY A 120 -0.20 11.45 5.12
CA GLY A 120 -1.10 12.34 4.42
C GLY A 120 -2.08 11.60 3.50
N GLY A 121 -2.88 12.34 2.73
CA GLY A 121 -3.82 11.76 1.76
C GLY A 121 -4.98 10.99 2.40
N GLU A 122 -5.49 10.00 1.70
CA GLU A 122 -6.69 9.25 2.10
C GLU A 122 -6.37 7.76 2.31
N PHE A 123 -6.85 7.21 3.42
CA PHE A 123 -6.88 5.78 3.73
C PHE A 123 -8.32 5.34 3.94
N ILE A 124 -8.83 4.51 3.04
CA ILE A 124 -10.20 4.02 3.06
C ILE A 124 -10.16 2.51 3.16
N THR A 125 -10.81 1.94 4.16
CA THR A 125 -10.91 0.49 4.31
C THR A 125 -12.32 0.05 4.69
N ASN A 126 -12.73 -1.11 4.16
CA ASN A 126 -13.94 -1.81 4.60
C ASN A 126 -13.72 -2.62 5.89
N SER A 127 -12.48 -2.70 6.35
CA SER A 127 -12.09 -3.42 7.56
C SER A 127 -12.13 -2.53 8.79
N ALA A 128 -12.00 -3.17 9.97
CA ALA A 128 -11.67 -2.48 11.19
C ALA A 128 -10.19 -2.05 11.18
N VAL A 129 -9.93 -0.89 11.77
CA VAL A 129 -8.57 -0.40 12.07
C VAL A 129 -8.43 -0.32 13.58
N SER A 130 -7.38 -0.97 14.11
CA SER A 130 -6.99 -0.86 15.51
C SER A 130 -5.85 0.14 15.62
N LEU A 131 -6.03 1.16 16.44
CA LEU A 131 -5.06 2.21 16.67
C LEU A 131 -4.60 2.18 18.13
N SER A 132 -3.29 2.08 18.37
CA SER A 132 -2.70 2.13 19.71
C SER A 132 -1.46 3.02 19.68
N ALA A 133 -1.46 4.09 20.48
CA ALA A 133 -0.31 4.99 20.64
C ALA A 133 -0.38 5.74 21.97
N GLU A 134 0.77 6.26 22.43
CA GLU A 134 0.82 7.23 23.53
C GLU A 134 0.39 8.62 23.05
N GLU A 135 0.84 9.00 21.85
CA GLU A 135 0.47 10.25 21.18
C GLU A 135 0.29 9.97 19.68
N TRP A 136 -0.71 10.57 19.08
CA TRP A 136 -0.96 10.44 17.65
C TRP A 136 -1.36 11.77 17.03
N VAL A 137 -0.58 12.21 16.04
CA VAL A 137 -0.90 13.37 15.19
C VAL A 137 -1.28 12.85 13.82
N ASN A 138 -2.52 13.05 13.40
CA ASN A 138 -3.03 12.58 12.12
C ASN A 138 -3.09 13.71 11.09
N ASN A 139 -2.41 13.55 9.96
CA ASN A 139 -2.50 14.43 8.79
C ASN A 139 -3.18 13.76 7.58
N SER A 140 -3.78 12.58 7.79
CA SER A 140 -4.48 11.80 6.76
C SER A 140 -5.98 11.81 7.00
N LEU A 141 -6.77 11.60 5.93
CA LEU A 141 -8.17 11.20 6.06
C LEU A 141 -8.23 9.68 6.26
N LEU A 142 -8.74 9.24 7.39
CA LEU A 142 -8.96 7.83 7.68
C LEU A 142 -10.45 7.51 7.70
N GLN A 143 -10.89 6.59 6.82
CA GLN A 143 -12.23 6.04 6.80
C GLN A 143 -12.18 4.52 6.90
N ALA A 144 -12.85 3.95 7.90
CA ALA A 144 -12.88 2.52 8.16
C ALA A 144 -14.29 2.07 8.54
N ALA A 145 -14.57 0.75 8.42
CA ALA A 145 -15.84 0.18 8.89
C ALA A 145 -16.01 0.36 10.40
N SER A 146 -14.91 0.24 11.15
CA SER A 146 -14.85 0.61 12.57
C SER A 146 -13.43 1.02 12.94
N ILE A 147 -13.31 1.89 13.93
CA ILE A 147 -12.02 2.31 14.48
C ILE A 147 -12.02 1.97 15.97
N LEU A 148 -11.08 1.13 16.38
CA LEU A 148 -10.79 0.87 17.78
C LEU A 148 -9.51 1.63 18.13
N SER A 149 -9.66 2.64 18.98
CA SER A 149 -8.53 3.43 19.47
C SER A 149 -8.25 3.08 20.93
N LEU A 150 -7.04 2.66 21.21
CA LEU A 150 -6.50 2.47 22.55
C LEU A 150 -5.43 3.54 22.78
N ILE A 151 -5.81 4.62 23.44
CA ILE A 151 -4.84 5.64 23.89
C ILE A 151 -4.47 5.29 25.32
N HIS A 152 -3.22 4.97 25.55
CA HIS A 152 -2.70 4.81 26.91
C HIS A 152 -2.42 6.18 27.49
N ILE A 153 -3.20 6.50 28.48
CA ILE A 153 -3.00 7.72 29.26
C ILE A 153 -2.07 7.41 30.43
#